data_4088f725ff05078061e4cd2e48829df0
#
_entry.id   4088f725ff05078061e4cd2e48829df0
#
_cell.length_a   1.000
_cell.length_b   1.000
_cell.length_c   1.000
_cell.angle_alpha   90.00
_cell.angle_beta   90.00
_cell.angle_gamma   90.00
#
_symmetry.space_group_name_H-M   'P 1'
#
loop_
_entity.id
_entity.type
_entity.pdbx_description
1 polymer ?
#
loop_
_entity_poly.entity_id
_entity_poly.type
_entity_poly.pdbx_seq_one_letter_code
_entity_poly.pdbx_strand_id
1 'polypeptide(L)'
;MIQALLHYLIFTPSINIPLGFGDIETFPWALIFCLSPKLVLDRIYIYLMAVFGLSAVITIGMYGNGLAVARSYLAILNGSLIFFRVLGADKDEFIKLIQALITIFILNVIVSGIEFAGLFPEAIEPYYRMLVPRFTHETLDGGRGVGGLYAEPAYSSYAMHFMFAFMMLWWKWHPFERRGAIAFLGMLSFDLFINKSATGTAFLVVLFVSFMDRKTIGKFLLASLVFFAAILWLANSMEEPPRAVDLVNNILFTWDTDDIYMTLMNESGHRLFSILSAYKYGLTHWFGGGIGSWPVSSVIAMEAMGIESFEIYYFLEFNDGFFLGIRPTAFAAGLFLEVGILGCVAYCFTFFRHVWSLPYTQNPFWRAVFNLFLFNFFLIGTIGDPMPYITLAMAYLALSKFDQDQTSHAAIPDGPQ
;
A
#
# COMPACT_ATOMS: atom_id res chain seq x y z
N MET A 1 26.90 5.26 10.96
CA MET A 1 26.69 4.05 10.15
C MET A 1 25.24 3.50 10.29
N ILE A 2 24.77 3.17 11.49
CA ILE A 2 23.41 2.61 11.70
C ILE A 2 22.30 3.52 11.16
N GLN A 3 22.35 4.83 11.46
CA GLN A 3 21.34 5.78 10.98
C GLN A 3 21.31 5.90 9.45
N ALA A 4 22.46 5.79 8.77
CA ALA A 4 22.50 5.78 7.31
C ALA A 4 21.85 4.51 6.73
N LEU A 5 22.05 3.36 7.36
CA LEU A 5 21.43 2.10 6.96
C LEU A 5 19.90 2.15 7.14
N LEU A 6 19.42 2.76 8.23
CA LEU A 6 17.99 2.88 8.50
C LEU A 6 17.24 3.66 7.41
N HIS A 7 17.86 4.66 6.74
CA HIS A 7 17.23 5.36 5.63
C HIS A 7 16.89 4.42 4.46
N TYR A 8 17.67 3.36 4.24
CA TYR A 8 17.37 2.36 3.21
C TYR A 8 16.36 1.33 3.70
N LEU A 9 16.52 0.85 4.94
CA LEU A 9 15.69 -0.21 5.50
C LEU A 9 14.22 0.18 5.68
N ILE A 10 13.91 1.47 5.88
CA ILE A 10 12.53 1.93 5.96
C ILE A 10 11.77 1.81 4.63
N PHE A 11 12.48 1.77 3.49
CA PHE A 11 11.92 1.54 2.16
C PHE A 11 11.88 0.07 1.77
N THR A 12 12.42 -0.83 2.60
CA THR A 12 12.36 -2.28 2.40
C THR A 12 11.70 -2.96 3.61
N PRO A 13 10.41 -2.70 3.86
CA PRO A 13 9.72 -3.15 5.07
C PRO A 13 9.67 -4.67 5.20
N SER A 14 9.74 -5.40 4.09
CA SER A 14 9.74 -6.87 4.06
C SER A 14 11.03 -7.50 4.54
N ILE A 15 12.13 -6.73 4.64
CA ILE A 15 13.38 -7.26 5.21
C ILE A 15 13.18 -7.46 6.71
N ASN A 16 13.07 -8.71 7.11
CA ASN A 16 12.82 -9.10 8.49
C ASN A 16 14.13 -9.32 9.24
N ILE A 17 14.12 -8.91 10.52
CA ILE A 17 15.12 -9.43 11.46
C ILE A 17 14.58 -10.77 11.95
N PRO A 18 15.37 -11.87 11.96
CA PRO A 18 14.93 -13.18 12.46
C PRO A 18 14.79 -13.15 13.99
N LEU A 19 13.89 -12.33 14.53
CA LEU A 19 13.59 -12.24 15.96
C LEU A 19 12.37 -13.08 16.36
N GLY A 20 11.93 -14.02 15.51
CA GLY A 20 10.77 -14.87 15.77
C GLY A 20 9.41 -14.15 15.61
N PHE A 21 9.38 -12.89 15.22
CA PHE A 21 8.16 -12.16 14.85
C PHE A 21 7.87 -12.41 13.37
N GLY A 22 7.56 -13.64 13.02
CA GLY A 22 7.46 -14.12 11.64
C GLY A 22 6.33 -13.55 10.80
N ASP A 23 5.83 -12.33 11.09
CA ASP A 23 4.72 -11.75 10.34
C ASP A 23 5.02 -10.34 9.83
N ILE A 24 4.53 -10.08 8.64
CA ILE A 24 4.71 -8.90 7.78
C ILE A 24 4.13 -7.61 8.41
N GLU A 25 3.47 -7.68 9.55
CA GLU A 25 2.69 -6.58 10.12
C GLU A 25 3.49 -5.66 11.04
N THR A 26 4.64 -6.10 11.55
CA THR A 26 5.51 -5.27 12.38
C THR A 26 6.80 -4.96 11.63
N PHE A 27 7.05 -3.69 11.40
CA PHE A 27 8.22 -3.21 10.67
C PHE A 27 9.26 -2.64 11.66
N PRO A 28 10.14 -3.47 12.24
CA PRO A 28 11.04 -3.05 13.30
C PRO A 28 11.96 -1.91 12.89
N TRP A 29 12.35 -1.84 11.62
CA TRP A 29 13.19 -0.77 11.10
C TRP A 29 12.53 0.59 11.14
N ALA A 30 11.21 0.65 10.86
CA ALA A 30 10.46 1.90 10.96
C ALA A 30 10.33 2.36 12.41
N LEU A 31 10.10 1.46 13.36
CA LEU A 31 10.09 1.79 14.79
C LEU A 31 11.45 2.29 15.26
N ILE A 32 12.55 1.60 14.90
CA ILE A 32 13.90 2.02 15.25
C ILE A 32 14.23 3.39 14.63
N PHE A 33 13.82 3.64 13.38
CA PHE A 33 13.99 4.95 12.74
C PHE A 33 13.24 6.06 13.48
N CYS A 34 12.08 5.76 14.07
CA CYS A 34 11.30 6.70 14.87
C CYS A 34 11.95 7.03 16.24
N LEU A 35 12.88 6.22 16.74
CA LEU A 35 13.64 6.49 17.99
C LEU A 35 14.68 7.62 17.83
N SER A 36 14.43 8.58 16.97
CA SER A 36 15.30 9.72 16.70
C SER A 36 14.78 10.98 17.39
N PRO A 37 15.66 11.91 17.84
CA PRO A 37 15.24 13.18 18.43
C PRO A 37 14.46 14.10 17.48
N LYS A 38 14.44 13.78 16.20
CA LYS A 38 13.68 14.54 15.18
C LYS A 38 12.20 14.11 15.06
N LEU A 39 11.72 13.22 15.93
CA LEU A 39 10.31 12.85 16.00
C LEU A 39 9.48 14.01 16.54
N VAL A 40 8.61 14.58 15.71
CA VAL A 40 7.71 15.68 16.07
C VAL A 40 6.32 15.13 16.32
N LEU A 41 5.98 14.84 17.56
CA LEU A 41 4.67 14.32 17.93
C LEU A 41 3.68 15.45 18.20
N ASP A 42 2.51 15.29 17.63
CA ASP A 42 1.36 16.13 17.87
C ASP A 42 0.60 15.69 19.14
N ARG A 43 0.10 16.64 19.92
CA ARG A 43 -0.65 16.35 21.15
C ARG A 43 -1.92 15.53 20.88
N ILE A 44 -2.66 15.84 19.79
CA ILE A 44 -3.88 15.10 19.45
C ILE A 44 -3.53 13.65 19.10
N TYR A 45 -2.44 13.44 18.36
CA TYR A 45 -1.94 12.10 18.07
C TYR A 45 -1.59 11.33 19.35
N ILE A 46 -0.88 11.97 20.29
CA ILE A 46 -0.53 11.31 21.57
C ILE A 46 -1.79 10.89 22.34
N TYR A 47 -2.79 11.78 22.44
CA TYR A 47 -4.06 11.45 23.11
C TYR A 47 -4.81 10.31 22.39
N LEU A 48 -4.86 10.33 21.07
CA LEU A 48 -5.48 9.28 20.29
C LEU A 48 -4.80 7.92 20.52
N MET A 49 -3.47 7.89 20.49
CA MET A 49 -2.70 6.66 20.74
C MET A 49 -2.86 6.19 22.18
N ALA A 50 -3.00 7.08 23.16
CA ALA A 50 -3.31 6.70 24.54
C ALA A 50 -4.70 6.06 24.66
N VAL A 51 -5.71 6.59 23.96
CA VAL A 51 -7.06 6.00 23.90
C VAL A 51 -7.03 4.63 23.23
N PHE A 52 -6.29 4.48 22.13
CA PHE A 52 -6.10 3.20 21.47
C PHE A 52 -5.33 2.20 22.36
N GLY A 53 -4.34 2.68 23.13
CA GLY A 53 -3.66 1.86 24.13
C GLY A 53 -4.58 1.36 25.23
N LEU A 54 -5.48 2.22 25.71
CA LEU A 54 -6.50 1.80 26.68
C LEU A 54 -7.46 0.76 26.09
N SER A 55 -7.91 0.97 24.83
CA SER A 55 -8.70 -0.03 24.10
C SER A 55 -7.97 -1.37 23.99
N ALA A 56 -6.66 -1.34 23.69
CA ALA A 56 -5.82 -2.54 23.63
C ALA A 56 -5.79 -3.30 24.98
N VAL A 57 -5.61 -2.59 26.09
CA VAL A 57 -5.62 -3.18 27.44
C VAL A 57 -6.97 -3.84 27.75
N ILE A 58 -8.08 -3.16 27.44
CA ILE A 58 -9.42 -3.70 27.62
C ILE A 58 -9.61 -4.98 26.79
N THR A 59 -9.15 -4.97 25.52
CA THR A 59 -9.26 -6.12 24.61
C THR A 59 -8.48 -7.33 25.15
N ILE A 60 -7.28 -7.13 25.72
CA ILE A 60 -6.53 -8.20 26.39
C ILE A 60 -7.36 -8.81 27.52
N GLY A 61 -8.00 -7.96 28.35
CA GLY A 61 -8.83 -8.43 29.43
C GLY A 61 -10.07 -9.22 28.96
N MET A 62 -10.62 -8.87 27.80
CA MET A 62 -11.81 -9.54 27.25
C MET A 62 -11.53 -10.86 26.53
N TYR A 63 -10.47 -10.88 25.71
CA TYR A 63 -10.21 -12.00 24.79
C TYR A 63 -8.93 -12.79 25.10
N GLY A 64 -8.09 -12.34 26.03
CA GLY A 64 -6.86 -13.04 26.43
C GLY A 64 -5.76 -13.12 25.38
N ASN A 65 -5.93 -12.51 24.18
CA ASN A 65 -5.01 -12.61 23.06
C ASN A 65 -4.01 -11.42 23.01
N GLY A 66 -3.09 -11.38 23.99
CA GLY A 66 -2.11 -10.30 24.11
C GLY A 66 -1.21 -10.13 22.89
N LEU A 67 -0.88 -11.22 22.16
CA LEU A 67 -0.03 -11.14 20.99
C LEU A 67 -0.72 -10.43 19.81
N ALA A 68 -1.97 -10.77 19.52
CA ALA A 68 -2.75 -10.11 18.46
C ALA A 68 -2.93 -8.62 18.79
N VAL A 69 -3.21 -8.29 20.04
CA VAL A 69 -3.35 -6.90 20.51
C VAL A 69 -2.04 -6.13 20.36
N ALA A 70 -0.91 -6.70 20.79
CA ALA A 70 0.39 -6.07 20.65
C ALA A 70 0.75 -5.83 19.19
N ARG A 71 0.52 -6.80 18.32
CA ARG A 71 0.75 -6.68 16.87
C ARG A 71 -0.11 -5.56 16.26
N SER A 72 -1.42 -5.53 16.55
CA SER A 72 -2.33 -4.50 16.05
C SER A 72 -1.92 -3.11 16.49
N TYR A 73 -1.63 -2.95 17.79
CA TYR A 73 -1.24 -1.65 18.33
C TYR A 73 0.09 -1.16 17.76
N LEU A 74 1.10 -2.03 17.68
CA LEU A 74 2.39 -1.70 17.07
C LEU A 74 2.25 -1.39 15.57
N ALA A 75 1.40 -2.10 14.85
CA ALA A 75 1.16 -1.84 13.44
C ALA A 75 0.53 -0.45 13.22
N ILE A 76 -0.47 -0.07 14.03
CA ILE A 76 -1.09 1.27 13.97
C ILE A 76 -0.05 2.36 14.31
N LEU A 77 0.76 2.14 15.36
CA LEU A 77 1.83 3.07 15.72
C LEU A 77 2.87 3.22 14.62
N ASN A 78 3.27 2.12 13.99
CA ASN A 78 4.39 2.10 13.06
C ASN A 78 4.17 3.04 11.86
N GLY A 79 3.07 2.88 11.13
CA GLY A 79 2.74 3.75 10.00
C GLY A 79 2.62 5.21 10.41
N SER A 80 1.94 5.48 11.52
CA SER A 80 1.69 6.83 12.00
C SER A 80 2.95 7.54 12.53
N LEU A 81 3.77 6.86 13.32
CA LEU A 81 5.00 7.47 13.87
C LEU A 81 5.97 7.86 12.77
N ILE A 82 6.10 7.04 11.73
CA ILE A 82 7.04 7.32 10.65
C ILE A 82 6.64 8.57 9.85
N PHE A 83 5.34 8.83 9.71
CA PHE A 83 4.86 10.09 9.11
C PHE A 83 5.39 11.31 9.88
N PHE A 84 5.19 11.33 11.21
CA PHE A 84 5.64 12.43 12.06
C PHE A 84 7.16 12.53 12.14
N ARG A 85 7.85 11.38 12.07
CA ARG A 85 9.31 11.36 12.04
C ARG A 85 9.87 11.95 10.75
N VAL A 86 9.27 11.63 9.60
CA VAL A 86 9.68 12.20 8.31
C VAL A 86 9.36 13.70 8.25
N LEU A 87 8.21 14.15 8.79
CA LEU A 87 7.89 15.58 8.87
C LEU A 87 8.92 16.41 9.65
N GLY A 88 9.62 15.80 10.60
CA GLY A 88 10.70 16.40 11.36
C GLY A 88 12.06 16.42 10.64
N ALA A 89 12.17 15.89 9.43
CA ALA A 89 13.41 15.87 8.68
C ALA A 89 13.84 17.28 8.27
N ASP A 90 15.13 17.57 8.41
CA ASP A 90 15.79 18.73 7.81
C ASP A 90 16.14 18.45 6.33
N LYS A 91 16.67 19.47 5.66
CA LYS A 91 17.00 19.38 4.22
C LYS A 91 18.03 18.29 3.90
N ASP A 92 19.05 18.14 4.73
CA ASP A 92 20.11 17.15 4.53
C ASP A 92 19.58 15.72 4.71
N GLU A 93 18.74 15.50 5.70
CA GLU A 93 18.10 14.21 5.91
C GLU A 93 17.07 13.91 4.81
N PHE A 94 16.32 14.90 4.39
CA PHE A 94 15.37 14.77 3.29
C PHE A 94 16.06 14.34 2.00
N ILE A 95 17.22 14.93 1.66
CA ILE A 95 18.03 14.52 0.51
C ILE A 95 18.49 13.06 0.66
N LYS A 96 18.90 12.63 1.86
CA LYS A 96 19.26 11.23 2.12
C LYS A 96 18.08 10.28 1.95
N LEU A 97 16.88 10.68 2.37
CA LEU A 97 15.66 9.91 2.14
C LEU A 97 15.37 9.75 0.64
N ILE A 98 15.52 10.81 -0.15
CA ILE A 98 15.35 10.74 -1.62
C ILE A 98 16.38 9.78 -2.22
N GLN A 99 17.65 9.91 -1.85
CA GLN A 99 18.71 9.04 -2.36
C GLN A 99 18.44 7.57 -2.02
N ALA A 100 18.00 7.30 -0.79
CA ALA A 100 17.65 5.96 -0.34
C ALA A 100 16.45 5.40 -1.13
N LEU A 101 15.39 6.20 -1.32
CA LEU A 101 14.21 5.83 -2.11
C LEU A 101 14.60 5.43 -3.53
N ILE A 102 15.38 6.27 -4.23
CA ILE A 102 15.83 6.01 -5.60
C ILE A 102 16.70 4.75 -5.65
N THR A 103 17.61 4.59 -4.69
CA THR A 103 18.50 3.42 -4.63
C THR A 103 17.69 2.14 -4.45
N ILE A 104 16.73 2.12 -3.51
CA ILE A 104 15.88 0.94 -3.29
C ILE A 104 14.99 0.66 -4.49
N PHE A 105 14.45 1.69 -5.13
CA PHE A 105 13.69 1.53 -6.38
C PHE A 105 14.51 0.80 -7.45
N ILE A 106 15.73 1.28 -7.71
CA ILE A 106 16.63 0.67 -8.70
C ILE A 106 17.02 -0.75 -8.28
N LEU A 107 17.41 -0.95 -7.03
CA LEU A 107 17.77 -2.28 -6.52
C LEU A 107 16.59 -3.27 -6.65
N ASN A 108 15.37 -2.85 -6.36
CA ASN A 108 14.21 -3.72 -6.51
C ASN A 108 13.98 -4.11 -7.97
N VAL A 109 14.12 -3.18 -8.90
CA VAL A 109 14.03 -3.49 -10.35
C VAL A 109 15.09 -4.50 -10.77
N ILE A 110 16.35 -4.33 -10.31
CA ILE A 110 17.46 -5.23 -10.63
C ILE A 110 17.20 -6.62 -10.03
N VAL A 111 16.87 -6.71 -8.76
CA VAL A 111 16.63 -7.98 -8.07
C VAL A 111 15.44 -8.71 -8.67
N SER A 112 14.34 -7.99 -8.94
CA SER A 112 13.17 -8.58 -9.63
C SER A 112 13.51 -9.06 -11.03
N GLY A 113 14.38 -8.35 -11.76
CA GLY A 113 14.84 -8.78 -13.08
C GLY A 113 15.69 -10.06 -13.01
N ILE A 114 16.60 -10.18 -12.03
CA ILE A 114 17.41 -11.37 -11.78
C ILE A 114 16.53 -12.57 -11.41
N GLU A 115 15.57 -12.35 -10.52
CA GLU A 115 14.60 -13.35 -10.08
C GLU A 115 13.73 -13.83 -11.26
N PHE A 116 13.19 -12.90 -12.04
CA PHE A 116 12.37 -13.19 -13.22
C PHE A 116 13.14 -13.98 -14.30
N ALA A 117 14.41 -13.68 -14.48
CA ALA A 117 15.27 -14.39 -15.42
C ALA A 117 15.72 -15.79 -14.92
N GLY A 118 15.35 -16.19 -13.70
CA GLY A 118 15.81 -17.43 -13.08
C GLY A 118 17.33 -17.44 -12.80
N LEU A 119 17.96 -16.27 -12.73
CA LEU A 119 19.40 -16.13 -12.50
C LEU A 119 19.77 -15.95 -11.03
N PHE A 120 18.83 -16.22 -10.11
CA PHE A 120 19.11 -16.08 -8.69
C PHE A 120 20.10 -17.17 -8.22
N PRO A 121 21.26 -16.80 -7.63
CA PRO A 121 22.27 -17.78 -7.26
C PRO A 121 21.76 -18.70 -6.14
N GLU A 122 21.78 -20.03 -6.38
CA GLU A 122 21.36 -21.05 -5.39
C GLU A 122 22.09 -20.90 -4.04
N ALA A 123 23.36 -20.50 -4.05
CA ALA A 123 24.14 -20.29 -2.84
C ALA A 123 23.63 -19.11 -1.97
N ILE A 124 22.96 -18.12 -2.57
CA ILE A 124 22.47 -16.93 -1.88
C ILE A 124 21.01 -17.09 -1.46
N GLU A 125 20.26 -17.93 -2.14
CA GLU A 125 18.84 -18.14 -1.92
C GLU A 125 18.47 -18.45 -0.45
N PRO A 126 19.15 -19.36 0.29
CA PRO A 126 18.80 -19.64 1.69
C PRO A 126 18.91 -18.40 2.59
N TYR A 127 19.93 -17.57 2.35
CA TYR A 127 20.12 -16.32 3.10
C TYR A 127 19.06 -15.28 2.72
N TYR A 128 18.70 -15.23 1.44
CA TYR A 128 17.67 -14.32 0.95
C TYR A 128 16.30 -14.68 1.52
N ARG A 129 15.95 -15.96 1.60
CA ARG A 129 14.72 -16.46 2.24
C ARG A 129 14.64 -16.11 3.73
N MET A 130 15.79 -16.05 4.42
CA MET A 130 15.81 -15.59 5.82
C MET A 130 15.50 -14.09 5.95
N LEU A 131 15.92 -13.29 4.98
CA LEU A 131 15.74 -11.83 4.98
C LEU A 131 14.38 -11.41 4.41
N VAL A 132 13.94 -12.09 3.36
CA VAL A 132 12.66 -11.82 2.69
C VAL A 132 11.76 -13.06 2.87
N PRO A 133 10.89 -13.07 3.88
CA PRO A 133 9.97 -14.18 4.11
C PRO A 133 9.03 -14.37 2.92
N ARG A 134 8.62 -15.62 2.68
CA ARG A 134 7.77 -16.05 1.54
C ARG A 134 8.44 -15.96 0.16
N PHE A 135 9.73 -15.73 0.07
CA PHE A 135 10.44 -15.95 -1.18
C PHE A 135 10.44 -17.45 -1.52
N THR A 136 9.83 -17.83 -2.64
CA THR A 136 9.77 -19.22 -3.10
C THR A 136 9.98 -19.28 -4.60
N HIS A 137 10.82 -20.20 -5.08
CA HIS A 137 10.95 -20.52 -6.51
C HIS A 137 9.64 -21.07 -7.11
N GLU A 138 8.79 -21.69 -6.28
CA GLU A 138 7.49 -22.21 -6.68
C GLU A 138 6.53 -21.14 -7.21
N THR A 139 6.80 -19.85 -6.89
CA THR A 139 6.01 -18.73 -7.45
C THR A 139 6.19 -18.58 -8.96
N LEU A 140 7.31 -19.02 -9.53
CA LEU A 140 7.55 -18.95 -10.98
C LEU A 140 6.74 -20.02 -11.73
N ASP A 141 6.65 -21.24 -11.19
CA ASP A 141 5.91 -22.34 -11.80
C ASP A 141 4.38 -22.13 -11.73
N GLY A 142 3.89 -21.38 -10.73
CA GLY A 142 2.48 -21.06 -10.54
C GLY A 142 1.95 -19.84 -11.31
N GLY A 143 2.70 -19.29 -12.29
CA GLY A 143 2.27 -18.09 -13.05
C GLY A 143 2.27 -16.81 -12.24
N ARG A 144 2.67 -16.83 -10.95
CA ARG A 144 2.83 -15.65 -10.11
C ARG A 144 4.07 -14.87 -10.53
N GLY A 145 4.02 -13.55 -10.38
CA GLY A 145 5.17 -12.69 -10.61
C GLY A 145 6.19 -12.74 -9.47
N VAL A 146 7.25 -11.98 -9.61
CA VAL A 146 8.37 -11.92 -8.66
C VAL A 146 8.23 -10.77 -7.66
N GLY A 147 8.70 -10.98 -6.43
CA GLY A 147 8.62 -10.00 -5.34
C GLY A 147 9.82 -9.06 -5.24
N GLY A 148 10.98 -9.45 -5.76
CA GLY A 148 12.23 -8.72 -5.60
C GLY A 148 12.59 -8.56 -4.11
N LEU A 149 12.80 -7.34 -3.65
CA LEU A 149 13.13 -7.04 -2.25
C LEU A 149 11.93 -7.18 -1.27
N TYR A 150 10.78 -7.59 -1.75
CA TYR A 150 9.54 -7.67 -0.96
C TYR A 150 9.01 -9.11 -0.91
N ALA A 151 8.26 -9.40 0.15
CA ALA A 151 7.76 -10.74 0.44
C ALA A 151 6.79 -11.30 -0.61
N GLU A 152 6.11 -10.45 -1.34
CA GLU A 152 5.12 -10.82 -2.36
C GLU A 152 5.14 -9.83 -3.53
N PRO A 153 4.76 -10.27 -4.76
CA PRO A 153 4.67 -9.38 -5.92
C PRO A 153 3.73 -8.18 -5.70
N ALA A 154 2.62 -8.38 -4.99
CA ALA A 154 1.69 -7.31 -4.66
C ALA A 154 2.32 -6.23 -3.77
N TYR A 155 3.15 -6.64 -2.78
CA TYR A 155 3.88 -5.71 -1.91
C TYR A 155 4.97 -4.96 -2.65
N SER A 156 5.73 -5.66 -3.50
CA SER A 156 6.71 -5.04 -4.40
C SER A 156 6.05 -3.97 -5.25
N SER A 157 4.92 -4.34 -5.86
CA SER A 157 4.22 -3.47 -6.79
C SER A 157 3.74 -2.18 -6.11
N TYR A 158 3.01 -2.24 -5.01
CA TYR A 158 2.53 -1.01 -4.38
C TYR A 158 3.68 -0.15 -3.83
N ALA A 159 4.72 -0.75 -3.24
CA ALA A 159 5.87 0.00 -2.77
C ALA A 159 6.57 0.75 -3.91
N MET A 160 6.74 0.09 -5.05
CA MET A 160 7.29 0.69 -6.26
C MET A 160 6.43 1.85 -6.77
N HIS A 161 5.09 1.74 -6.70
CA HIS A 161 4.20 2.82 -7.12
C HIS A 161 4.25 4.03 -6.20
N PHE A 162 4.38 3.85 -4.89
CA PHE A 162 4.59 4.95 -3.97
C PHE A 162 5.91 5.68 -4.23
N MET A 163 7.00 4.92 -4.41
CA MET A 163 8.30 5.49 -4.78
C MET A 163 8.24 6.21 -6.12
N PHE A 164 7.60 5.60 -7.12
CA PHE A 164 7.42 6.17 -8.45
C PHE A 164 6.58 7.45 -8.43
N ALA A 165 5.46 7.48 -7.69
CA ALA A 165 4.64 8.68 -7.55
C ALA A 165 5.42 9.84 -6.91
N PHE A 166 6.26 9.54 -5.91
CA PHE A 166 7.14 10.54 -5.33
C PHE A 166 8.21 11.02 -6.35
N MET A 167 8.82 10.12 -7.12
CA MET A 167 9.79 10.51 -8.16
C MET A 167 9.14 11.36 -9.25
N MET A 168 7.91 11.04 -9.69
CA MET A 168 7.15 11.88 -10.61
C MET A 168 6.95 13.29 -10.04
N LEU A 169 6.60 13.42 -8.77
CA LEU A 169 6.47 14.70 -8.09
C LEU A 169 7.80 15.44 -8.02
N TRP A 170 8.87 14.77 -7.60
CA TRP A 170 10.19 15.38 -7.39
C TRP A 170 10.82 15.88 -8.69
N TRP A 171 10.72 15.09 -9.77
CA TRP A 171 11.26 15.45 -11.08
C TRP A 171 10.24 16.11 -12.00
N LYS A 172 9.01 16.33 -11.53
CA LYS A 172 7.89 16.92 -12.30
C LYS A 172 7.64 16.18 -13.63
N TRP A 173 7.71 14.83 -13.59
CA TRP A 173 7.45 13.98 -14.76
C TRP A 173 5.96 13.80 -14.97
N HIS A 174 5.42 14.53 -15.94
CA HIS A 174 4.00 14.43 -16.27
C HIS A 174 3.77 13.21 -17.21
N PRO A 175 2.79 12.32 -16.95
CA PRO A 175 2.58 11.09 -17.72
C PRO A 175 2.21 11.33 -19.19
N PHE A 176 1.73 12.53 -19.55
CA PHE A 176 1.43 12.92 -20.93
C PHE A 176 2.60 13.61 -21.65
N GLU A 177 3.72 13.81 -20.97
CA GLU A 177 4.96 14.29 -21.56
C GLU A 177 5.89 13.11 -21.86
N ARG A 178 6.78 13.27 -22.86
CA ARG A 178 7.63 12.17 -23.36
C ARG A 178 8.37 11.43 -22.24
N ARG A 179 8.99 12.15 -21.29
CA ARG A 179 9.78 11.51 -20.21
C ARG A 179 8.85 10.77 -19.23
N GLY A 180 7.76 11.40 -18.84
CA GLY A 180 6.78 10.79 -17.95
C GLY A 180 6.08 9.60 -18.60
N ALA A 181 5.73 9.68 -19.89
CA ALA A 181 5.14 8.58 -20.64
C ALA A 181 6.07 7.36 -20.72
N ILE A 182 7.37 7.58 -20.99
CA ILE A 182 8.36 6.48 -21.02
C ILE A 182 8.47 5.84 -19.63
N ALA A 183 8.58 6.64 -18.57
CA ALA A 183 8.65 6.13 -17.20
C ALA A 183 7.39 5.35 -16.82
N PHE A 184 6.23 5.85 -17.22
CA PHE A 184 4.94 5.21 -16.98
C PHE A 184 4.80 3.87 -17.73
N LEU A 185 5.20 3.82 -19.00
CA LEU A 185 5.25 2.58 -19.78
C LEU A 185 6.25 1.58 -19.21
N GLY A 186 7.37 2.06 -18.66
CA GLY A 186 8.33 1.21 -17.93
C GLY A 186 7.70 0.56 -16.71
N MET A 187 6.96 1.33 -15.89
CA MET A 187 6.23 0.80 -14.73
C MET A 187 5.11 -0.19 -15.14
N LEU A 188 4.36 0.14 -16.18
CA LEU A 188 3.35 -0.76 -16.72
C LEU A 188 3.96 -2.09 -17.18
N SER A 189 5.09 -2.01 -17.88
CA SER A 189 5.81 -3.21 -18.32
C SER A 189 6.32 -4.03 -17.14
N PHE A 190 6.82 -3.37 -16.09
CA PHE A 190 7.25 -4.01 -14.85
C PHE A 190 6.09 -4.77 -14.19
N ASP A 191 4.91 -4.14 -14.06
CA ASP A 191 3.75 -4.76 -13.45
C ASP A 191 3.16 -5.92 -14.26
N LEU A 192 3.10 -5.78 -15.58
CA LEU A 192 2.48 -6.79 -16.45
C LEU A 192 3.38 -8.02 -16.68
N PHE A 193 4.68 -7.80 -16.86
CA PHE A 193 5.58 -8.87 -17.28
C PHE A 193 6.44 -9.43 -16.15
N ILE A 194 6.90 -8.58 -15.21
CA ILE A 194 7.83 -8.99 -14.15
C ILE A 194 7.05 -9.30 -12.88
N ASN A 195 6.36 -8.33 -12.32
CA ASN A 195 5.59 -8.51 -11.09
C ASN A 195 4.28 -9.29 -11.27
N LYS A 196 3.70 -9.26 -12.48
CA LYS A 196 2.40 -9.87 -12.80
C LYS A 196 1.31 -9.54 -11.75
N SER A 197 1.31 -8.30 -11.25
CA SER A 197 0.47 -7.87 -10.14
C SER A 197 -0.75 -7.07 -10.60
N ALA A 198 -1.94 -7.60 -10.40
CA ALA A 198 -3.19 -6.85 -10.61
C ALA A 198 -3.27 -5.61 -9.70
N THR A 199 -2.75 -5.72 -8.48
CA THR A 199 -2.65 -4.61 -7.53
C THR A 199 -1.83 -3.46 -8.12
N GLY A 200 -0.65 -3.75 -8.70
CA GLY A 200 0.19 -2.75 -9.34
C GLY A 200 -0.50 -2.04 -10.49
N THR A 201 -1.16 -2.81 -11.35
CA THR A 201 -1.94 -2.23 -12.45
C THR A 201 -3.02 -1.29 -11.93
N ALA A 202 -3.73 -1.64 -10.84
CA ALA A 202 -4.72 -0.77 -10.22
C ALA A 202 -4.11 0.53 -9.67
N PHE A 203 -2.94 0.46 -9.01
CA PHE A 203 -2.22 1.65 -8.55
C PHE A 203 -1.79 2.55 -9.71
N LEU A 204 -1.32 1.95 -10.81
CA LEU A 204 -0.93 2.69 -12.00
C LEU A 204 -2.12 3.42 -12.62
N VAL A 205 -3.29 2.78 -12.67
CA VAL A 205 -4.55 3.42 -13.13
C VAL A 205 -4.90 4.60 -12.23
N VAL A 206 -4.83 4.46 -10.90
CA VAL A 206 -5.09 5.56 -9.96
C VAL A 206 -4.13 6.72 -10.18
N LEU A 207 -2.83 6.45 -10.36
CA LEU A 207 -1.84 7.47 -10.69
C LEU A 207 -2.21 8.19 -11.99
N PHE A 208 -2.49 7.45 -13.04
CA PHE A 208 -2.80 8.01 -14.35
C PHE A 208 -4.06 8.89 -14.33
N VAL A 209 -5.14 8.41 -13.73
CA VAL A 209 -6.40 9.16 -13.57
C VAL A 209 -6.18 10.43 -12.75
N SER A 210 -5.27 10.41 -11.77
CA SER A 210 -4.96 11.59 -10.96
C SER A 210 -4.34 12.75 -11.75
N PHE A 211 -3.71 12.48 -12.88
CA PHE A 211 -3.16 13.52 -13.76
C PHE A 211 -4.16 14.06 -14.79
N MET A 212 -5.34 13.46 -14.89
CA MET A 212 -6.32 13.88 -15.90
C MET A 212 -7.04 15.16 -15.51
N ASP A 213 -7.19 16.03 -16.49
CA ASP A 213 -8.09 17.17 -16.42
C ASP A 213 -9.49 16.77 -16.90
N ARG A 214 -10.52 17.52 -16.48
CA ARG A 214 -11.92 17.29 -16.89
C ARG A 214 -12.09 17.22 -18.43
N LYS A 215 -11.23 17.94 -19.18
CA LYS A 215 -11.28 17.96 -20.66
C LYS A 215 -10.67 16.70 -21.31
N THR A 216 -9.74 16.04 -20.61
CA THR A 216 -9.05 14.84 -21.09
C THR A 216 -9.76 13.55 -20.68
N ILE A 217 -10.62 13.59 -19.67
CA ILE A 217 -11.37 12.42 -19.18
C ILE A 217 -12.17 11.74 -20.30
N GLY A 218 -12.88 12.51 -21.14
CA GLY A 218 -13.68 11.93 -22.25
C GLY A 218 -12.82 11.22 -23.30
N LYS A 219 -11.68 11.82 -23.67
CA LYS A 219 -10.73 11.20 -24.61
C LYS A 219 -10.08 9.97 -24.02
N PHE A 220 -9.81 10.01 -22.71
CA PHE A 220 -9.23 8.88 -22.00
C PHE A 220 -10.21 7.72 -21.86
N LEU A 221 -11.46 7.97 -21.50
CA LEU A 221 -12.48 6.93 -21.42
C LEU A 221 -12.59 6.19 -22.78
N LEU A 222 -12.56 6.93 -23.89
CA LEU A 222 -12.56 6.33 -25.22
C LEU A 222 -11.28 5.53 -25.50
N ALA A 223 -10.11 6.10 -25.18
CA ALA A 223 -8.81 5.43 -25.36
C ALA A 223 -8.68 4.21 -24.45
N SER A 224 -9.18 4.29 -23.21
CA SER A 224 -9.20 3.17 -22.27
C SER A 224 -10.13 2.05 -22.76
N LEU A 225 -11.25 2.40 -23.34
CA LEU A 225 -12.21 1.43 -23.89
C LEU A 225 -11.61 0.70 -25.09
N VAL A 226 -10.91 1.40 -25.98
CA VAL A 226 -10.18 0.79 -27.11
C VAL A 226 -9.01 -0.07 -26.64
N PHE A 227 -8.22 0.43 -25.68
CA PHE A 227 -7.10 -0.30 -25.10
C PHE A 227 -7.58 -1.56 -24.36
N PHE A 228 -8.67 -1.44 -23.62
CA PHE A 228 -9.29 -2.53 -22.91
C PHE A 228 -9.85 -3.61 -23.87
N ALA A 229 -10.52 -3.19 -24.94
CA ALA A 229 -10.96 -4.11 -26.00
C ALA A 229 -9.79 -4.82 -26.68
N ALA A 230 -8.66 -4.12 -26.89
CA ALA A 230 -7.45 -4.72 -27.44
C ALA A 230 -6.80 -5.72 -26.47
N ILE A 231 -6.76 -5.43 -25.17
CA ILE A 231 -6.28 -6.37 -24.13
C ILE A 231 -7.17 -7.61 -24.07
N LEU A 232 -8.48 -7.45 -24.07
CA LEU A 232 -9.44 -8.56 -24.09
C LEU A 232 -9.26 -9.43 -25.33
N TRP A 233 -9.08 -8.80 -26.50
CA TRP A 233 -8.83 -9.53 -27.72
C TRP A 233 -7.51 -10.30 -27.68
N LEU A 234 -6.43 -9.69 -27.18
CA LEU A 234 -5.14 -10.31 -27.02
C LEU A 234 -5.19 -11.48 -26.04
N ALA A 235 -5.89 -11.28 -24.93
CA ALA A 235 -6.05 -12.31 -23.89
C ALA A 235 -6.85 -13.52 -24.35
N ASN A 236 -7.90 -13.30 -25.12
CA ASN A 236 -8.67 -14.40 -25.72
C ASN A 236 -7.86 -15.17 -26.78
N SER A 237 -6.73 -14.63 -27.23
CA SER A 237 -5.80 -15.31 -28.14
C SER A 237 -4.66 -16.04 -27.41
N MET A 238 -4.56 -15.92 -26.08
CA MET A 238 -3.56 -16.60 -25.24
C MET A 238 -4.15 -17.88 -24.62
N GLU A 239 -3.39 -18.96 -24.57
CA GLU A 239 -3.81 -20.21 -23.92
C GLU A 239 -3.96 -20.04 -22.38
N GLU A 240 -3.12 -19.17 -21.78
CA GLU A 240 -3.18 -18.80 -20.37
C GLU A 240 -3.18 -17.26 -20.23
N PRO A 241 -4.34 -16.62 -20.15
CA PRO A 241 -4.41 -15.18 -19.97
C PRO A 241 -3.91 -14.77 -18.57
N PRO A 242 -3.30 -13.57 -18.45
CA PRO A 242 -2.95 -13.01 -17.15
C PRO A 242 -4.18 -12.95 -16.24
N ARG A 243 -4.06 -13.33 -14.96
CA ARG A 243 -5.17 -13.38 -13.99
C ARG A 243 -6.06 -12.13 -13.95
N ALA A 244 -5.44 -10.94 -14.10
CA ALA A 244 -6.20 -9.67 -14.13
C ALA A 244 -7.13 -9.57 -15.35
N VAL A 245 -6.74 -10.17 -16.46
CA VAL A 245 -7.53 -10.18 -17.71
C VAL A 245 -8.63 -11.21 -17.62
N ASP A 246 -8.33 -12.38 -17.05
CA ASP A 246 -9.30 -13.44 -16.80
C ASP A 246 -10.41 -12.96 -15.86
N LEU A 247 -10.06 -12.30 -14.76
CA LEU A 247 -11.01 -11.66 -13.85
C LEU A 247 -11.94 -10.69 -14.57
N VAL A 248 -11.38 -9.84 -15.43
CA VAL A 248 -12.16 -8.86 -16.18
C VAL A 248 -13.07 -9.53 -17.20
N ASN A 249 -12.59 -10.57 -17.88
CA ASN A 249 -13.42 -11.38 -18.78
C ASN A 249 -14.61 -11.99 -18.02
N ASN A 250 -14.34 -12.62 -16.89
CA ASN A 250 -15.38 -13.25 -16.06
C ASN A 250 -16.44 -12.23 -15.63
N ILE A 251 -16.03 -11.04 -15.19
CA ILE A 251 -16.97 -9.97 -14.80
C ILE A 251 -17.77 -9.44 -15.99
N LEU A 252 -17.15 -9.24 -17.16
CA LEU A 252 -17.84 -8.66 -18.32
C LEU A 252 -18.83 -9.59 -18.99
N PHE A 253 -18.59 -10.90 -18.93
CA PHE A 253 -19.46 -11.89 -19.54
C PHE A 253 -20.49 -12.48 -18.57
N THR A 254 -20.43 -12.12 -17.28
CA THR A 254 -21.41 -12.46 -16.26
C THR A 254 -22.49 -11.38 -16.22
N TRP A 255 -23.73 -11.69 -16.62
CA TRP A 255 -24.82 -10.71 -16.75
C TRP A 255 -25.72 -10.60 -15.51
N ASP A 256 -25.58 -11.53 -14.56
CA ASP A 256 -26.33 -11.52 -13.30
C ASP A 256 -25.51 -10.78 -12.22
N THR A 257 -26.16 -9.85 -11.52
CA THR A 257 -25.50 -9.06 -10.46
C THR A 257 -25.04 -9.91 -9.27
N ASP A 258 -25.80 -10.95 -8.93
CA ASP A 258 -25.47 -11.86 -7.83
C ASP A 258 -24.27 -12.73 -8.23
N ASP A 259 -24.21 -13.18 -9.47
CA ASP A 259 -23.07 -13.91 -10.02
C ASP A 259 -21.80 -13.03 -10.09
N ILE A 260 -21.92 -11.76 -10.50
CA ILE A 260 -20.79 -10.80 -10.50
C ILE A 260 -20.26 -10.63 -9.08
N TYR A 261 -21.15 -10.45 -8.10
CA TYR A 261 -20.75 -10.28 -6.71
C TYR A 261 -20.00 -11.51 -6.18
N MET A 262 -20.54 -12.71 -6.40
CA MET A 262 -19.91 -13.97 -5.98
C MET A 262 -18.61 -14.24 -6.76
N THR A 263 -18.54 -13.92 -8.05
CA THR A 263 -17.31 -14.01 -8.85
C THR A 263 -16.22 -13.11 -8.26
N LEU A 264 -16.54 -11.84 -7.95
CA LEU A 264 -15.59 -10.91 -7.32
C LEU A 264 -15.12 -11.41 -5.95
N MET A 265 -16.02 -11.97 -5.14
CA MET A 265 -15.65 -12.53 -3.83
C MET A 265 -14.72 -13.73 -3.98
N ASN A 266 -15.01 -14.65 -4.89
CA ASN A 266 -14.21 -15.87 -5.09
C ASN A 266 -12.84 -15.56 -5.72
N GLU A 267 -12.78 -14.69 -6.73
CA GLU A 267 -11.52 -14.30 -7.39
C GLU A 267 -10.60 -13.47 -6.49
N SER A 268 -11.18 -12.64 -5.61
CA SER A 268 -10.41 -11.90 -4.62
C SER A 268 -9.98 -12.77 -3.43
N GLY A 269 -10.44 -14.01 -3.36
CA GLY A 269 -10.31 -14.89 -2.21
C GLY A 269 -11.05 -14.30 -1.01
N HIS A 270 -10.39 -14.29 0.16
CA HIS A 270 -10.96 -13.68 1.37
C HIS A 270 -10.83 -12.15 1.43
N ARG A 271 -10.03 -11.53 0.53
CA ARG A 271 -9.60 -10.12 0.68
C ARG A 271 -10.75 -9.13 0.59
N LEU A 272 -11.50 -9.14 -0.52
CA LEU A 272 -12.59 -8.19 -0.71
C LEU A 272 -13.70 -8.43 0.32
N PHE A 273 -14.03 -9.68 0.60
CA PHE A 273 -15.04 -10.06 1.57
C PHE A 273 -14.68 -9.56 2.98
N SER A 274 -13.44 -9.78 3.42
CA SER A 274 -12.97 -9.31 4.73
C SER A 274 -12.96 -7.78 4.85
N ILE A 275 -12.67 -7.06 3.76
CA ILE A 275 -12.71 -5.60 3.73
C ILE A 275 -14.16 -5.09 3.87
N LEU A 276 -15.07 -5.61 3.06
CA LEU A 276 -16.47 -5.17 3.07
C LEU A 276 -17.18 -5.50 4.39
N SER A 277 -16.95 -6.72 4.92
CA SER A 277 -17.49 -7.13 6.22
C SER A 277 -16.98 -6.24 7.35
N ALA A 278 -15.70 -5.88 7.34
CA ALA A 278 -15.12 -4.99 8.33
C ALA A 278 -15.69 -3.56 8.27
N TYR A 279 -15.91 -3.03 7.07
CA TYR A 279 -16.59 -1.73 6.93
C TYR A 279 -18.02 -1.77 7.45
N LYS A 280 -18.82 -2.79 7.08
CA LYS A 280 -20.17 -2.98 7.58
C LYS A 280 -20.19 -3.08 9.10
N TYR A 281 -19.28 -3.86 9.68
CA TYR A 281 -19.12 -4.02 11.12
C TYR A 281 -18.82 -2.68 11.82
N GLY A 282 -17.82 -1.94 11.37
CA GLY A 282 -17.44 -0.66 11.98
C GLY A 282 -18.48 0.45 11.82
N LEU A 283 -19.35 0.39 10.80
CA LEU A 283 -20.49 1.29 10.64
C LEU A 283 -21.61 0.99 11.65
N THR A 284 -21.80 -0.27 12.02
CA THR A 284 -22.80 -0.70 13.01
C THR A 284 -22.25 -0.69 14.44
N HIS A 285 -20.94 -0.89 14.60
CA HIS A 285 -20.23 -0.86 15.88
C HIS A 285 -19.27 0.35 15.92
N TRP A 286 -19.77 1.50 16.27
CA TRP A 286 -19.09 2.80 16.15
C TRP A 286 -17.71 2.87 16.82
N PHE A 287 -17.47 2.06 17.85
CA PHE A 287 -16.20 1.94 18.57
C PHE A 287 -15.41 0.67 18.18
N GLY A 288 -15.92 -0.12 17.22
CA GLY A 288 -15.30 -1.37 16.81
C GLY A 288 -15.31 -2.48 17.86
N GLY A 289 -14.54 -3.53 17.64
CA GLY A 289 -14.37 -4.65 18.56
C GLY A 289 -13.24 -4.49 19.58
N GLY A 290 -12.47 -3.40 19.51
CA GLY A 290 -11.25 -3.16 20.30
C GLY A 290 -9.97 -3.50 19.53
N ILE A 291 -8.86 -2.85 19.89
CA ILE A 291 -7.56 -3.06 19.25
C ILE A 291 -7.12 -4.53 19.41
N GLY A 292 -6.85 -5.20 18.29
CA GLY A 292 -6.44 -6.61 18.26
C GLY A 292 -7.56 -7.62 18.43
N SER A 293 -8.84 -7.19 18.37
CA SER A 293 -10.01 -8.07 18.39
C SER A 293 -10.22 -8.85 17.09
N TRP A 294 -9.47 -8.54 16.04
CA TRP A 294 -9.68 -9.08 14.68
C TRP A 294 -9.84 -10.62 14.62
N PRO A 295 -9.20 -11.46 15.46
CA PRO A 295 -9.41 -12.91 15.38
C PRO A 295 -10.85 -13.33 15.65
N VAL A 296 -11.58 -12.54 16.45
CA VAL A 296 -12.98 -12.78 16.80
C VAL A 296 -13.92 -11.87 16.04
N SER A 297 -13.65 -10.56 16.02
CA SER A 297 -14.53 -9.57 15.40
C SER A 297 -14.65 -9.72 13.90
N SER A 298 -13.61 -10.25 13.20
CA SER A 298 -13.69 -10.50 11.75
C SER A 298 -14.66 -11.64 11.42
N VAL A 299 -14.70 -12.70 12.23
CA VAL A 299 -15.66 -13.79 12.05
C VAL A 299 -17.07 -13.27 12.21
N ILE A 300 -17.35 -12.53 13.32
CA ILE A 300 -18.66 -11.91 13.55
C ILE A 300 -19.05 -10.97 12.41
N ALA A 301 -18.08 -10.20 11.89
CA ALA A 301 -18.31 -9.28 10.78
C ALA A 301 -18.67 -10.03 9.50
N MET A 302 -17.99 -11.14 9.20
CA MET A 302 -18.26 -11.98 8.02
C MET A 302 -19.60 -12.69 8.12
N GLU A 303 -19.94 -13.27 9.27
CA GLU A 303 -21.27 -13.87 9.52
C GLU A 303 -22.41 -12.85 9.36
N ALA A 304 -22.20 -11.61 9.77
CA ALA A 304 -23.18 -10.55 9.60
C ALA A 304 -23.42 -10.12 8.13
N MET A 305 -22.62 -10.60 7.18
CA MET A 305 -22.84 -10.33 5.76
C MET A 305 -24.04 -11.08 5.18
N GLY A 306 -24.41 -12.21 5.76
CA GLY A 306 -25.51 -13.06 5.30
C GLY A 306 -25.13 -13.98 4.14
N ILE A 307 -23.84 -14.18 3.89
CA ILE A 307 -23.28 -15.13 2.96
C ILE A 307 -22.76 -16.33 3.75
N GLU A 308 -23.08 -17.53 3.30
CA GLU A 308 -22.58 -18.74 3.96
C GLU A 308 -21.09 -18.92 3.67
N SER A 309 -20.32 -19.35 4.67
CA SER A 309 -18.87 -19.46 4.55
C SER A 309 -18.40 -20.44 3.47
N PHE A 310 -19.17 -21.51 3.23
CA PHE A 310 -18.88 -22.49 2.19
C PHE A 310 -19.12 -22.00 0.76
N GLU A 311 -19.85 -20.90 0.58
CA GLU A 311 -20.05 -20.28 -0.74
C GLU A 311 -18.80 -19.52 -1.22
N ILE A 312 -17.87 -19.21 -0.29
CA ILE A 312 -16.61 -18.59 -0.62
C ILE A 312 -15.53 -19.65 -0.69
N TYR A 313 -15.03 -19.89 -1.91
CA TYR A 313 -14.06 -20.94 -2.22
C TYR A 313 -12.86 -20.97 -1.28
N TYR A 314 -12.34 -19.82 -0.87
CA TYR A 314 -11.22 -19.71 0.07
C TYR A 314 -11.51 -20.41 1.42
N PHE A 315 -12.69 -20.19 2.01
CA PHE A 315 -13.02 -20.82 3.29
C PHE A 315 -13.38 -22.29 3.14
N LEU A 316 -13.97 -22.66 2.00
CA LEU A 316 -14.23 -24.06 1.69
C LEU A 316 -12.94 -24.87 1.57
N GLU A 317 -11.93 -24.32 0.87
CA GLU A 317 -10.67 -25.01 0.61
C GLU A 317 -9.73 -25.03 1.83
N PHE A 318 -9.62 -23.90 2.55
CA PHE A 318 -8.59 -23.72 3.58
C PHE A 318 -9.09 -23.87 5.02
N ASN A 319 -10.40 -23.97 5.26
CA ASN A 319 -10.97 -24.05 6.60
C ASN A 319 -12.28 -24.84 6.68
N ASP A 320 -12.40 -25.92 5.90
CA ASP A 320 -13.55 -26.86 5.91
C ASP A 320 -14.93 -26.15 5.82
N GLY A 321 -14.98 -25.02 5.14
CA GLY A 321 -16.20 -24.24 4.96
C GLY A 321 -16.60 -23.37 6.17
N PHE A 322 -15.73 -23.14 7.14
CA PHE A 322 -15.97 -22.23 8.27
C PHE A 322 -15.22 -20.90 8.08
N PHE A 323 -15.78 -19.81 8.57
CA PHE A 323 -15.05 -18.54 8.61
C PHE A 323 -13.83 -18.64 9.53
N LEU A 324 -12.70 -18.15 9.03
CA LEU A 324 -11.46 -18.05 9.77
C LEU A 324 -11.28 -16.58 10.21
N GLY A 325 -10.78 -16.38 11.42
CA GLY A 325 -10.39 -15.05 11.88
C GLY A 325 -9.28 -14.46 11.02
N ILE A 326 -9.62 -13.53 10.12
CA ILE A 326 -8.73 -12.92 9.14
C ILE A 326 -8.70 -11.41 9.36
N ARG A 327 -7.49 -10.86 9.39
CA ARG A 327 -7.33 -9.42 9.41
C ARG A 327 -7.63 -8.85 8.03
N PRO A 328 -8.50 -7.80 7.91
CA PRO A 328 -8.74 -7.15 6.64
C PRO A 328 -7.46 -6.61 6.01
N THR A 329 -7.30 -6.80 4.71
CA THR A 329 -6.10 -6.39 3.98
C THR A 329 -6.07 -4.91 3.61
N ALA A 330 -7.11 -4.12 3.95
CA ALA A 330 -7.11 -2.67 3.84
C ALA A 330 -6.94 -2.03 5.22
N PHE A 331 -6.08 -1.02 5.31
CA PHE A 331 -5.78 -0.36 6.59
C PHE A 331 -7.02 0.22 7.26
N ALA A 332 -7.83 0.99 6.50
CA ALA A 332 -9.06 1.57 7.03
C ALA A 332 -10.06 0.50 7.45
N ALA A 333 -10.20 -0.60 6.70
CA ALA A 333 -11.09 -1.70 7.08
C ALA A 333 -10.65 -2.34 8.40
N GLY A 334 -9.34 -2.51 8.62
CA GLY A 334 -8.79 -2.95 9.89
C GLY A 334 -9.13 -1.98 11.04
N LEU A 335 -9.01 -0.66 10.80
CA LEU A 335 -9.44 0.34 11.78
C LEU A 335 -10.95 0.31 12.03
N PHE A 336 -11.76 0.18 10.98
CA PHE A 336 -13.23 0.05 11.15
C PHE A 336 -13.59 -1.15 12.02
N LEU A 337 -12.91 -2.28 11.83
CA LEU A 337 -13.12 -3.48 12.61
C LEU A 337 -12.70 -3.30 14.07
N GLU A 338 -11.52 -2.71 14.31
CA GLU A 338 -10.92 -2.65 15.64
C GLU A 338 -11.36 -1.41 16.45
N VAL A 339 -11.48 -0.24 15.84
CA VAL A 339 -11.80 1.02 16.54
C VAL A 339 -13.08 1.71 16.02
N GLY A 340 -13.76 1.08 15.09
CA GLY A 340 -14.99 1.58 14.50
C GLY A 340 -14.79 2.83 13.65
N ILE A 341 -15.92 3.36 13.14
CA ILE A 341 -15.89 4.57 12.31
C ILE A 341 -15.34 5.78 13.07
N LEU A 342 -15.66 5.94 14.35
CA LEU A 342 -15.21 7.09 15.14
C LEU A 342 -13.68 7.07 15.33
N GLY A 343 -13.11 5.90 15.65
CA GLY A 343 -11.67 5.74 15.78
C GLY A 343 -10.95 5.96 14.45
N CYS A 344 -11.50 5.45 13.35
CA CYS A 344 -10.93 5.64 12.02
C CYS A 344 -10.94 7.12 11.60
N VAL A 345 -12.05 7.84 11.79
CA VAL A 345 -12.16 9.28 11.49
C VAL A 345 -11.19 10.07 12.35
N ALA A 346 -11.09 9.79 13.64
CA ALA A 346 -10.14 10.44 14.54
C ALA A 346 -8.69 10.18 14.10
N TYR A 347 -8.36 8.96 13.69
CA TYR A 347 -7.05 8.60 13.16
C TYR A 347 -6.75 9.38 11.87
N CYS A 348 -7.66 9.38 10.90
CA CYS A 348 -7.51 10.14 9.65
C CYS A 348 -7.29 11.64 9.92
N PHE A 349 -8.02 12.22 10.85
CA PHE A 349 -7.90 13.63 11.20
C PHE A 349 -6.48 13.99 11.66
N THR A 350 -5.78 13.09 12.36
CA THR A 350 -4.40 13.36 12.83
C THR A 350 -3.40 13.58 11.68
N PHE A 351 -3.64 12.99 10.51
CA PHE A 351 -2.78 13.15 9.33
C PHE A 351 -3.30 14.21 8.37
N PHE A 352 -4.58 14.12 8.03
CA PHE A 352 -5.15 14.96 6.97
C PHE A 352 -5.10 16.45 7.33
N ARG A 353 -5.19 16.80 8.61
CA ARG A 353 -5.03 18.18 9.03
C ARG A 353 -3.67 18.79 8.67
N HIS A 354 -2.59 17.98 8.64
CA HIS A 354 -1.26 18.45 8.25
C HIS A 354 -1.15 18.65 6.75
N VAL A 355 -1.78 17.77 5.97
CA VAL A 355 -1.67 17.78 4.50
C VAL A 355 -2.78 18.59 3.81
N TRP A 356 -3.83 18.97 4.54
CA TRP A 356 -4.98 19.71 3.99
C TRP A 356 -4.65 21.10 3.46
N SER A 357 -3.56 21.69 3.92
CA SER A 357 -3.08 23.00 3.48
C SER A 357 -2.57 23.00 2.04
N LEU A 358 -2.24 21.85 1.49
CA LEU A 358 -1.72 21.75 0.12
C LEU A 358 -2.85 21.80 -0.92
N PRO A 359 -2.66 22.53 -2.03
CA PRO A 359 -3.70 22.72 -3.03
C PRO A 359 -3.92 21.47 -3.88
N TYR A 360 -4.85 20.61 -3.45
CA TYR A 360 -5.18 19.36 -4.11
C TYR A 360 -5.57 19.52 -5.58
N THR A 361 -6.36 20.55 -5.89
CA THR A 361 -6.87 20.78 -7.26
C THR A 361 -5.85 21.43 -8.19
N GLN A 362 -4.88 22.14 -7.65
CA GLN A 362 -3.92 22.93 -8.44
C GLN A 362 -2.65 22.15 -8.78
N ASN A 363 -2.26 21.18 -7.93
CA ASN A 363 -1.04 20.40 -8.14
C ASN A 363 -1.37 18.93 -8.49
N PRO A 364 -1.24 18.52 -9.77
CA PRO A 364 -1.55 17.16 -10.19
C PRO A 364 -0.63 16.10 -9.57
N PHE A 365 0.62 16.46 -9.27
CA PHE A 365 1.57 15.55 -8.62
C PHE A 365 1.20 15.28 -7.16
N TRP A 366 0.81 16.33 -6.42
CA TRP A 366 0.27 16.16 -5.08
C TRP A 366 -0.99 15.30 -5.09
N ARG A 367 -1.91 15.61 -6.00
CA ARG A 367 -3.15 14.83 -6.17
C ARG A 367 -2.86 13.36 -6.45
N ALA A 368 -1.85 13.05 -7.26
CA ALA A 368 -1.45 11.68 -7.57
C ALA A 368 -0.96 10.92 -6.32
N VAL A 369 -0.04 11.51 -5.55
CA VAL A 369 0.47 10.91 -4.30
C VAL A 369 -0.66 10.75 -3.28
N PHE A 370 -1.53 11.76 -3.13
CA PHE A 370 -2.61 11.72 -2.16
C PHE A 370 -3.70 10.70 -2.54
N ASN A 371 -4.09 10.62 -3.81
CA ASN A 371 -5.04 9.61 -4.28
C ASN A 371 -4.49 8.20 -4.13
N LEU A 372 -3.19 8.00 -4.40
CA LEU A 372 -2.54 6.73 -4.20
C LEU A 372 -2.57 6.33 -2.72
N PHE A 373 -2.30 7.29 -1.82
CA PHE A 373 -2.42 7.08 -0.38
C PHE A 373 -3.85 6.69 0.01
N LEU A 374 -4.87 7.41 -0.46
CA LEU A 374 -6.27 7.10 -0.16
C LEU A 374 -6.67 5.72 -0.70
N PHE A 375 -6.27 5.39 -1.92
CA PHE A 375 -6.55 4.10 -2.53
C PHE A 375 -5.94 2.95 -1.73
N ASN A 376 -4.67 3.09 -1.33
CA ASN A 376 -4.01 2.12 -0.45
C ASN A 376 -4.71 2.02 0.90
N PHE A 377 -4.97 3.16 1.54
CA PHE A 377 -5.56 3.22 2.87
C PHE A 377 -6.94 2.55 2.95
N PHE A 378 -7.81 2.80 1.96
CA PHE A 378 -9.18 2.32 1.99
C PHE A 378 -9.40 0.95 1.34
N LEU A 379 -8.57 0.55 0.37
CA LEU A 379 -8.89 -0.62 -0.47
C LEU A 379 -7.86 -1.74 -0.45
N ILE A 380 -6.56 -1.46 -0.29
CA ILE A 380 -5.54 -2.49 -0.55
C ILE A 380 -4.44 -2.55 0.51
N GLY A 381 -4.23 -1.51 1.30
CA GLY A 381 -3.06 -1.40 2.19
C GLY A 381 -3.16 -2.24 3.46
N THR A 382 -2.06 -2.81 3.89
CA THR A 382 -1.96 -3.50 5.18
C THR A 382 -1.77 -2.51 6.34
N ILE A 383 -2.30 -2.87 7.51
CA ILE A 383 -2.05 -2.12 8.74
C ILE A 383 -0.54 -2.14 9.05
N GLY A 384 0.02 -0.96 9.29
CA GLY A 384 1.40 -0.80 9.73
C GLY A 384 2.43 -0.64 8.61
N ASP A 385 2.03 -0.74 7.33
CA ASP A 385 2.95 -0.46 6.24
C ASP A 385 3.43 1.00 6.27
N PRO A 386 4.74 1.24 6.38
CA PRO A 386 5.30 2.57 6.48
C PRO A 386 5.32 3.33 5.14
N MET A 387 5.32 2.64 4.00
CA MET A 387 5.53 3.23 2.66
C MET A 387 4.56 4.36 2.32
N PRO A 388 3.23 4.18 2.46
CA PRO A 388 2.27 5.25 2.17
C PRO A 388 2.52 6.50 3.01
N TYR A 389 2.88 6.31 4.28
CA TYR A 389 3.12 7.40 5.23
C TYR A 389 4.43 8.13 4.96
N ILE A 390 5.50 7.41 4.63
CA ILE A 390 6.79 8.00 4.25
C ILE A 390 6.61 8.87 3.01
N THR A 391 5.99 8.32 1.96
CA THR A 391 5.84 9.04 0.69
C THR A 391 4.90 10.23 0.80
N LEU A 392 3.83 10.12 1.59
CA LEU A 392 2.93 11.24 1.86
C LEU A 392 3.66 12.38 2.60
N ALA A 393 4.44 12.04 3.64
CA ALA A 393 5.22 13.02 4.40
C ALA A 393 6.33 13.65 3.55
N MET A 394 7.04 12.85 2.74
CA MET A 394 8.07 13.36 1.82
C MET A 394 7.47 14.28 0.77
N ALA A 395 6.33 13.93 0.19
CA ALA A 395 5.64 14.78 -0.79
C ALA A 395 5.18 16.09 -0.18
N TYR A 396 4.67 16.05 1.06
CA TYR A 396 4.32 17.25 1.80
C TYR A 396 5.53 18.16 2.04
N LEU A 397 6.67 17.61 2.50
CA LEU A 397 7.91 18.36 2.71
C LEU A 397 8.45 18.96 1.40
N ALA A 398 8.44 18.20 0.32
CA ALA A 398 8.89 18.66 -0.98
C ALA A 398 8.14 19.91 -1.42
N LEU A 399 6.81 19.92 -1.25
CA LEU A 399 5.96 21.01 -1.72
C LEU A 399 5.85 22.18 -0.74
N SER A 400 5.90 21.91 0.59
CA SER A 400 5.66 22.97 1.59
C SER A 400 6.93 23.66 2.07
N LYS A 401 8.06 22.94 2.13
CA LYS A 401 9.31 23.49 2.70
C LYS A 401 10.42 23.69 1.67
N PHE A 402 10.53 22.78 0.69
CA PHE A 402 11.72 22.72 -0.17
C PHE A 402 11.50 23.24 -1.60
N ASP A 403 10.26 23.33 -2.09
CA ASP A 403 9.96 23.93 -3.41
C ASP A 403 10.09 25.47 -3.37
N GLN A 404 9.89 26.09 -2.20
CA GLN A 404 10.05 27.54 -2.02
C GLN A 404 11.51 28.02 -2.14
N ASP A 405 12.49 27.16 -1.79
CA ASP A 405 13.91 27.50 -1.93
C ASP A 405 14.38 27.54 -3.39
N GLN A 406 13.76 26.76 -4.29
CA GLN A 406 14.11 26.80 -5.73
C GLN A 406 13.63 28.06 -6.43
N THR A 407 12.53 28.65 -6.00
CA THR A 407 12.02 29.92 -6.53
C THR A 407 12.81 31.12 -6.04
N SER A 408 13.42 31.07 -4.86
CA SER A 408 14.26 32.15 -4.33
C SER A 408 15.65 32.25 -5.00
N HIS A 409 16.17 31.12 -5.50
CA HIS A 409 17.44 31.10 -6.25
C HIS A 409 17.29 31.45 -7.75
N ALA A 410 16.07 31.38 -8.30
CA ALA A 410 15.79 31.78 -9.68
C ALA A 410 15.59 33.32 -9.84
N ALA A 411 15.46 34.04 -8.73
CA ALA A 411 15.36 35.49 -8.72
C ALA A 411 16.73 36.17 -8.48
N ILE A 412 17.78 35.74 -9.18
CA ILE A 412 18.99 36.58 -9.35
C ILE A 412 18.64 37.55 -10.49
N PRO A 413 18.50 38.84 -10.21
CA PRO A 413 18.25 39.79 -11.27
C PRO A 413 19.47 39.81 -12.20
N ASP A 414 19.23 39.64 -13.50
CA ASP A 414 20.21 39.94 -14.53
C ASP A 414 20.80 41.32 -14.23
N GLY A 415 22.09 41.32 -13.93
CA GLY A 415 22.82 42.59 -13.74
C GLY A 415 22.73 43.49 -14.99
N PRO A 416 22.83 44.78 -14.81
CA PRO A 416 22.68 45.73 -15.91
C PRO A 416 23.74 45.48 -16.97
N GLN A 417 23.27 45.39 -18.23
CA GLN A 417 24.12 45.43 -19.43
C GLN A 417 24.78 46.77 -19.59
#